data_98b0b53620d3cef857e65f9f484890fe
#
_entry.id   98b0b53620d3cef857e65f9f484890fe
#
_cell.length_a   1.000
_cell.length_b   1.000
_cell.length_c   1.000
_cell.angle_alpha   90.00
_cell.angle_beta   90.00
_cell.angle_gamma   90.00
#
_symmetry.space_group_name_H-M   'P 1'
#
loop_
_entity.id
_entity.type
_entity.pdbx_description
1 polymer ?
#
loop_
_entity_poly.entity_id
_entity_poly.type
_entity_poly.pdbx_seq_one_letter_code
_entity_poly.pdbx_strand_id
1 'polypeptide(L)'
;LRNLIHLILGKLGFSVEVGGLEEIPWHGILHPENGLFDSTEKYLEAYPHASRPLVGVLFYRSCAVYERLDHVRAVIEALEAEGLGVIPVFTYGFRDPVLDTPTAEDSIRRYFFVGGRPVVEAVVDLTSFFLLDHGRWSRDGSRRFQAVSGVSLLKRLGVPIISAVASLSQSVDDWLKDERGVDYLSQVYRVIMPEVDGLIEPVFVAGSKMDLNGVKSYEPY
;
A
#
# COMPACT_ATOMS: atom_id res chain seq x y z
N LEU A 1 4.61 -2.19 -20.49
CA LEU A 1 4.04 -2.87 -21.66
C LEU A 1 4.70 -2.42 -22.96
N ARG A 2 4.84 -1.09 -23.21
CA ARG A 2 5.46 -0.53 -24.42
C ARG A 2 6.86 -1.11 -24.67
N ASN A 3 7.74 -1.11 -23.67
CA ASN A 3 9.10 -1.65 -23.79
C ASN A 3 9.13 -3.14 -24.08
N LEU A 4 8.18 -3.91 -23.54
CA LEU A 4 8.04 -5.34 -23.86
C LEU A 4 7.64 -5.55 -25.32
N ILE A 5 6.69 -4.77 -25.83
CA ILE A 5 6.28 -4.81 -27.25
C ILE A 5 7.46 -4.44 -28.14
N HIS A 6 8.20 -3.38 -27.84
CA HIS A 6 9.39 -2.97 -28.58
C HIS A 6 10.47 -4.07 -28.56
N LEU A 7 10.68 -4.73 -27.42
CA LEU A 7 11.61 -5.85 -27.33
C LEU A 7 11.21 -7.01 -28.26
N ILE A 8 9.92 -7.37 -28.29
CA ILE A 8 9.39 -8.42 -29.16
C ILE A 8 9.57 -8.01 -30.63
N LEU A 9 9.19 -6.79 -30.99
CA LEU A 9 9.34 -6.26 -32.35
C LEU A 9 10.81 -6.25 -32.78
N GLY A 10 11.73 -5.84 -31.93
CA GLY A 10 13.17 -5.88 -32.17
C GLY A 10 13.68 -7.32 -32.43
N LYS A 11 13.19 -8.30 -31.68
CA LYS A 11 13.47 -9.73 -31.88
C LYS A 11 12.93 -10.26 -33.23
N LEU A 12 11.84 -9.68 -33.72
CA LEU A 12 11.24 -10.00 -35.00
C LEU A 12 11.91 -9.26 -36.20
N GLY A 13 12.96 -8.47 -35.93
CA GLY A 13 13.73 -7.77 -36.99
C GLY A 13 13.21 -6.37 -37.34
N PHE A 14 12.24 -5.84 -36.60
CA PHE A 14 11.80 -4.45 -36.76
C PHE A 14 12.78 -3.48 -36.13
N SER A 15 13.07 -2.36 -36.83
CA SER A 15 13.89 -1.28 -36.26
C SER A 15 13.05 -0.45 -35.29
N VAL A 16 13.09 -0.80 -33.99
CA VAL A 16 12.41 -0.09 -32.93
C VAL A 16 13.40 0.22 -31.79
N GLU A 17 13.29 1.40 -31.22
CA GLU A 17 14.08 1.77 -30.07
C GLU A 17 13.50 1.07 -28.82
N VAL A 18 14.30 0.20 -28.21
CA VAL A 18 13.94 -0.48 -26.97
C VAL A 18 14.43 0.38 -25.81
N GLY A 19 13.51 1.03 -25.11
CA GLY A 19 13.83 1.72 -23.87
C GLY A 19 14.32 0.75 -22.80
N GLY A 20 15.09 1.24 -21.85
CA GLY A 20 15.51 0.46 -20.67
C GLY A 20 14.30 -0.09 -19.91
N LEU A 21 14.45 -1.28 -19.33
CA LEU A 21 13.47 -1.79 -18.38
C LEU A 21 13.59 -0.99 -17.09
N GLU A 22 12.55 -0.28 -16.73
CA GLU A 22 12.46 0.35 -15.41
C GLU A 22 12.02 -0.70 -14.40
N GLU A 23 12.87 -0.95 -13.40
CA GLU A 23 12.56 -1.83 -12.31
C GLU A 23 11.83 -1.04 -11.21
N ILE A 24 10.57 -1.39 -10.95
CA ILE A 24 9.84 -0.85 -9.81
C ILE A 24 10.33 -1.57 -8.56
N PRO A 25 10.91 -0.86 -7.56
CA PRO A 25 11.44 -1.47 -6.36
C PRO A 25 10.36 -2.23 -5.58
N TRP A 26 10.77 -3.07 -4.63
CA TRP A 26 9.84 -3.84 -3.81
C TRP A 26 9.03 -2.97 -2.85
N HIS A 27 9.59 -1.84 -2.41
CA HIS A 27 8.93 -0.80 -1.62
C HIS A 27 9.51 0.58 -1.94
N GLY A 28 8.78 1.63 -1.67
CA GLY A 28 9.20 3.00 -1.93
C GLY A 28 8.09 4.00 -1.60
N ILE A 29 8.41 5.27 -1.69
CA ILE A 29 7.42 6.34 -1.64
C ILE A 29 7.01 6.65 -3.08
N LEU A 30 5.72 6.57 -3.38
CA LEU A 30 5.17 6.93 -4.68
C LEU A 30 4.02 7.92 -4.48
N HIS A 31 4.30 9.18 -4.76
CA HIS A 31 3.26 10.20 -4.80
C HIS A 31 2.74 10.35 -6.24
N PRO A 32 1.42 10.30 -6.47
CA PRO A 32 0.85 10.34 -7.83
C PRO A 32 1.30 11.54 -8.67
N GLU A 33 1.63 12.67 -8.03
CA GLU A 33 2.06 13.91 -8.71
C GLU A 33 3.56 14.17 -8.58
N ASN A 34 4.19 13.77 -7.47
CA ASN A 34 5.60 14.06 -7.21
C ASN A 34 6.55 12.95 -7.65
N GLY A 35 6.03 11.76 -7.98
CA GLY A 35 6.81 10.64 -8.49
C GLY A 35 7.35 9.68 -7.42
N LEU A 36 8.39 8.92 -7.78
CA LEU A 36 8.97 7.84 -7.01
C LEU A 36 10.21 8.29 -6.24
N PHE A 37 10.29 7.93 -4.95
CA PHE A 37 11.42 8.24 -4.09
C PHE A 37 11.88 7.00 -3.30
N ASP A 38 13.18 6.92 -3.05
CA ASP A 38 13.84 5.83 -2.33
C ASP A 38 14.09 6.14 -0.85
N SER A 39 13.90 7.39 -0.42
CA SER A 39 14.03 7.82 0.96
C SER A 39 13.06 8.94 1.33
N THR A 40 12.71 9.00 2.62
CA THR A 40 11.81 10.00 3.18
C THR A 40 12.41 11.39 3.15
N GLU A 41 13.70 11.50 3.38
CA GLU A 41 14.41 12.76 3.35
C GLU A 41 14.30 13.42 1.98
N LYS A 42 14.64 12.70 0.90
CA LYS A 42 14.53 13.20 -0.48
C LYS A 42 13.09 13.56 -0.85
N TYR A 43 12.13 12.74 -0.39
CA TYR A 43 10.73 13.03 -0.62
C TYR A 43 10.29 14.33 0.05
N LEU A 44 10.61 14.50 1.34
CA LEU A 44 10.23 15.69 2.09
C LEU A 44 10.92 16.96 1.59
N GLU A 45 12.13 16.88 1.02
CA GLU A 45 12.79 18.01 0.36
C GLU A 45 12.04 18.47 -0.90
N ALA A 46 11.40 17.55 -1.63
CA ALA A 46 10.68 17.85 -2.86
C ALA A 46 9.18 18.09 -2.65
N TYR A 47 8.62 17.65 -1.52
CA TYR A 47 7.18 17.66 -1.28
C TYR A 47 6.69 19.00 -0.74
N PRO A 48 5.73 19.68 -1.43
CA PRO A 48 5.34 21.05 -1.06
C PRO A 48 4.66 21.16 0.30
N HIS A 49 4.11 20.07 0.83
CA HIS A 49 3.39 20.05 2.11
C HIS A 49 4.18 19.39 3.26
N ALA A 50 5.51 19.27 3.13
CA ALA A 50 6.37 18.62 4.11
C ALA A 50 6.36 19.28 5.51
N SER A 51 5.94 20.55 5.62
CA SER A 51 5.84 21.28 6.90
C SER A 51 4.52 21.07 7.65
N ARG A 52 3.54 20.39 7.03
CA ARG A 52 2.26 20.07 7.66
C ARG A 52 2.38 18.81 8.55
N PRO A 53 1.41 18.56 9.46
CA PRO A 53 1.32 17.25 10.13
C PRO A 53 1.26 16.14 9.08
N LEU A 54 2.15 15.14 9.17
CA LEU A 54 2.31 14.12 8.15
C LEU A 54 1.51 12.87 8.47
N VAL A 55 0.82 12.33 7.47
CA VAL A 55 0.11 11.05 7.54
C VAL A 55 0.78 10.04 6.61
N GLY A 56 1.16 8.88 7.15
CA GLY A 56 1.61 7.76 6.33
C GLY A 56 0.43 7.12 5.60
N VAL A 57 0.56 6.87 4.30
CA VAL A 57 -0.44 6.11 3.53
C VAL A 57 0.23 4.85 3.00
N LEU A 58 -0.15 3.69 3.53
CA LEU A 58 0.46 2.41 3.17
C LEU A 58 -0.44 1.67 2.17
N PHE A 59 0.11 1.22 1.05
CA PHE A 59 -0.64 0.50 0.02
C PHE A 59 0.22 -0.56 -0.69
N TYR A 60 -0.42 -1.45 -1.46
CA TYR A 60 0.32 -2.52 -2.12
C TYR A 60 1.12 -2.06 -3.34
N ARG A 61 2.31 -2.64 -3.50
CA ARG A 61 3.16 -2.50 -4.70
C ARG A 61 2.40 -2.81 -6.00
N SER A 62 1.46 -3.74 -5.97
CA SER A 62 0.64 -4.07 -7.12
C SER A 62 -0.14 -2.87 -7.65
N CYS A 63 -0.56 -1.94 -6.80
CA CYS A 63 -1.22 -0.70 -7.23
C CYS A 63 -0.26 0.17 -8.07
N ALA A 64 1.00 0.27 -7.66
CA ALA A 64 2.04 0.99 -8.40
C ALA A 64 2.39 0.31 -9.73
N VAL A 65 2.58 -1.03 -9.71
CA VAL A 65 2.96 -1.81 -10.90
C VAL A 65 1.86 -1.81 -11.97
N TYR A 66 0.59 -1.86 -11.56
CA TYR A 66 -0.55 -1.89 -12.47
C TYR A 66 -1.19 -0.52 -12.69
N GLU A 67 -0.58 0.55 -12.17
CA GLU A 67 -1.08 1.94 -12.27
C GLU A 67 -2.53 2.09 -11.78
N ARG A 68 -2.91 1.32 -10.72
CA ARG A 68 -4.26 1.32 -10.13
C ARG A 68 -4.26 2.13 -8.84
N LEU A 69 -4.02 3.43 -8.98
CA LEU A 69 -3.81 4.34 -7.86
C LEU A 69 -5.03 5.22 -7.53
N ASP A 70 -6.18 5.03 -8.18
CA ASP A 70 -7.34 5.93 -8.04
C ASP A 70 -7.77 6.11 -6.57
N HIS A 71 -7.92 5.00 -5.82
CA HIS A 71 -8.29 5.04 -4.40
C HIS A 71 -7.15 5.59 -3.51
N VAL A 72 -5.89 5.33 -3.87
CA VAL A 72 -4.74 5.90 -3.16
C VAL A 72 -4.67 7.40 -3.37
N ARG A 73 -4.85 7.85 -4.61
CA ARG A 73 -4.91 9.26 -4.99
C ARG A 73 -6.02 9.98 -4.25
N ALA A 74 -7.24 9.42 -4.23
CA ALA A 74 -8.37 10.03 -3.55
C ALA A 74 -8.12 10.22 -2.04
N VAL A 75 -7.50 9.23 -1.38
CA VAL A 75 -7.12 9.36 0.04
C VAL A 75 -6.07 10.45 0.23
N ILE A 76 -5.05 10.52 -0.63
CA ILE A 76 -4.02 11.55 -0.58
C ILE A 76 -4.65 12.94 -0.75
N GLU A 77 -5.44 13.15 -1.80
CA GLU A 77 -6.11 14.42 -2.10
C GLU A 77 -7.03 14.87 -0.96
N ALA A 78 -7.78 13.94 -0.36
CA ALA A 78 -8.63 14.23 0.78
C ALA A 78 -7.82 14.69 2.01
N LEU A 79 -6.73 14.02 2.34
CA LEU A 79 -5.85 14.40 3.44
C LEU A 79 -5.19 15.77 3.21
N GLU A 80 -4.72 16.02 1.99
CA GLU A 80 -4.09 17.30 1.62
C GLU A 80 -5.08 18.46 1.64
N ALA A 81 -6.34 18.22 1.24
CA ALA A 81 -7.42 19.21 1.30
C ALA A 81 -7.75 19.61 2.75
N GLU A 82 -7.60 18.68 3.71
CA GLU A 82 -7.75 18.96 5.14
C GLU A 82 -6.51 19.59 5.78
N GLY A 83 -5.52 19.98 4.97
CA GLY A 83 -4.31 20.68 5.46
C GLY A 83 -3.25 19.76 6.03
N LEU A 84 -3.33 18.46 5.78
CA LEU A 84 -2.31 17.47 6.16
C LEU A 84 -1.27 17.32 5.05
N GLY A 85 -0.11 16.79 5.39
CA GLY A 85 0.85 16.28 4.43
C GLY A 85 0.81 14.74 4.42
N VAL A 86 1.30 14.10 3.36
CA VAL A 86 1.25 12.65 3.23
C VAL A 86 2.62 12.06 2.92
N ILE A 87 2.86 10.82 3.36
CA ILE A 87 3.99 9.98 2.94
C ILE A 87 3.39 8.69 2.36
N PRO A 88 3.15 8.62 1.04
CA PRO A 88 2.52 7.49 0.41
C PRO A 88 3.55 6.40 0.10
N VAL A 89 3.49 5.31 0.85
CA VAL A 89 4.44 4.20 0.80
C VAL A 89 3.79 2.98 0.19
N PHE A 90 4.36 2.47 -0.89
CA PHE A 90 3.98 1.15 -1.37
C PHE A 90 4.89 0.06 -0.81
N THR A 91 4.30 -1.10 -0.59
CA THR A 91 4.99 -2.28 -0.04
C THR A 91 4.55 -3.56 -0.74
N TYR A 92 5.42 -4.55 -0.81
CA TYR A 92 5.02 -5.90 -1.21
C TYR A 92 4.17 -6.58 -0.13
N GLY A 93 4.39 -6.21 1.14
CA GLY A 93 3.57 -6.56 2.29
C GLY A 93 4.07 -7.75 3.09
N PHE A 94 4.61 -8.78 2.46
CA PHE A 94 5.10 -9.99 3.11
C PHE A 94 6.44 -10.46 2.53
N ARG A 95 7.19 -11.21 3.32
CA ARG A 95 8.49 -11.74 2.88
C ARG A 95 8.32 -12.98 2.01
N ASP A 96 8.75 -12.87 0.75
CA ASP A 96 8.97 -14.03 -0.11
C ASP A 96 10.42 -14.53 0.09
N PRO A 97 10.64 -15.81 0.43
CA PRO A 97 11.98 -16.31 0.72
C PRO A 97 12.89 -16.49 -0.50
N VAL A 98 12.29 -16.59 -1.66
CA VAL A 98 13.04 -16.77 -2.92
C VAL A 98 13.48 -15.41 -3.45
N LEU A 99 12.59 -14.42 -3.35
CA LEU A 99 12.83 -13.06 -3.85
C LEU A 99 13.39 -12.12 -2.77
N ASP A 100 13.45 -12.57 -1.50
CA ASP A 100 13.86 -11.79 -0.32
C ASP A 100 13.17 -10.41 -0.23
N THR A 101 11.87 -10.39 -0.47
CA THR A 101 11.08 -9.16 -0.49
C THR A 101 10.95 -8.54 0.90
N PRO A 102 10.94 -7.20 1.02
CA PRO A 102 10.68 -6.54 2.30
C PRO A 102 9.22 -6.73 2.75
N THR A 103 9.02 -6.76 4.05
CA THR A 103 7.70 -6.79 4.69
C THR A 103 7.09 -5.39 4.79
N ALA A 104 5.81 -5.31 5.19
CA ALA A 104 5.19 -4.04 5.55
C ALA A 104 5.91 -3.38 6.75
N GLU A 105 6.36 -4.17 7.73
CA GLU A 105 7.17 -3.68 8.85
C GLU A 105 8.49 -3.04 8.38
N ASP A 106 9.19 -3.65 7.42
CA ASP A 106 10.43 -3.10 6.84
C ASP A 106 10.15 -1.75 6.16
N SER A 107 9.00 -1.64 5.48
CA SER A 107 8.56 -0.42 4.81
C SER A 107 8.21 0.69 5.83
N ILE A 108 7.46 0.37 6.88
CA ILE A 108 7.16 1.29 7.98
C ILE A 108 8.44 1.77 8.65
N ARG A 109 9.36 0.87 8.97
CA ARG A 109 10.64 1.19 9.61
C ARG A 109 11.49 2.10 8.75
N ARG A 110 11.49 1.91 7.44
CA ARG A 110 12.30 2.65 6.50
C ARG A 110 11.76 4.05 6.20
N TYR A 111 10.42 4.18 6.06
CA TYR A 111 9.85 5.41 5.50
C TYR A 111 9.05 6.25 6.51
N PHE A 112 8.62 5.69 7.64
CA PHE A 112 7.92 6.47 8.67
C PHE A 112 8.81 6.91 9.82
N PHE A 113 10.12 6.67 9.70
CA PHE A 113 11.12 7.11 10.67
C PHE A 113 12.27 7.85 9.97
N VAL A 114 12.70 8.97 10.55
CA VAL A 114 13.91 9.70 10.16
C VAL A 114 14.76 9.90 11.41
N GLY A 115 16.04 9.56 11.33
CA GLY A 115 16.93 9.63 12.50
C GLY A 115 16.45 8.81 13.70
N GLY A 116 15.69 7.73 13.46
CA GLY A 116 15.12 6.84 14.50
C GLY A 116 13.88 7.39 15.20
N ARG A 117 13.34 8.54 14.78
CA ARG A 117 12.11 9.14 15.30
C ARG A 117 10.98 9.02 14.29
N PRO A 118 9.74 8.74 14.72
CA PRO A 118 8.58 8.80 13.84
C PRO A 118 8.45 10.21 13.22
N VAL A 119 8.08 10.25 11.95
CA VAL A 119 7.82 11.51 11.24
C VAL A 119 6.36 11.64 10.83
N VAL A 120 5.54 10.62 11.07
CA VAL A 120 4.10 10.63 10.82
C VAL A 120 3.35 10.73 12.14
N GLU A 121 2.16 11.34 12.12
CA GLU A 121 1.26 11.48 13.27
C GLU A 121 0.07 10.51 13.22
N ALA A 122 -0.17 9.91 12.05
CA ALA A 122 -1.12 8.83 11.83
C ALA A 122 -0.70 7.99 10.64
N VAL A 123 -1.27 6.79 10.50
CA VAL A 123 -1.12 5.95 9.30
C VAL A 123 -2.50 5.54 8.80
N VAL A 124 -2.73 5.66 7.50
CA VAL A 124 -3.86 5.08 6.78
C VAL A 124 -3.35 3.83 6.06
N ASP A 125 -3.84 2.68 6.45
CA ASP A 125 -3.46 1.39 5.88
C ASP A 125 -4.49 0.93 4.85
N LEU A 126 -4.11 0.95 3.57
CA LEU A 126 -4.87 0.44 2.43
C LEU A 126 -4.47 -0.99 2.05
N THR A 127 -3.60 -1.63 2.81
CA THR A 127 -3.23 -3.02 2.57
C THR A 127 -4.32 -3.97 3.07
N SER A 128 -4.13 -5.25 2.89
CA SER A 128 -5.02 -6.30 3.40
C SER A 128 -4.19 -7.32 4.17
N PHE A 129 -4.84 -8.28 4.78
CA PHE A 129 -4.20 -9.31 5.59
C PHE A 129 -3.58 -8.72 6.85
N PHE A 130 -2.61 -9.41 7.39
CA PHE A 130 -1.84 -8.96 8.54
C PHE A 130 -0.85 -7.85 8.15
N LEU A 131 -0.79 -6.80 8.94
CA LEU A 131 0.22 -5.76 8.81
C LEU A 131 1.57 -6.25 9.35
N LEU A 132 1.53 -7.06 10.40
CA LEU A 132 2.71 -7.61 11.04
C LEU A 132 3.11 -8.97 10.46
N ASP A 133 4.40 -9.25 10.44
CA ASP A 133 4.90 -10.57 10.05
C ASP A 133 4.71 -11.56 11.23
N HIS A 134 3.63 -12.34 11.20
CA HIS A 134 3.34 -13.37 12.19
C HIS A 134 4.23 -14.62 12.08
N GLY A 135 5.27 -14.58 11.24
CA GLY A 135 6.18 -15.69 11.02
C GLY A 135 5.58 -16.78 10.13
N ARG A 136 6.48 -17.63 9.63
CA ARG A 136 6.14 -18.75 8.74
C ARG A 136 5.66 -19.97 9.51
N TRP A 137 4.82 -20.74 8.82
CA TRP A 137 4.71 -22.16 9.11
C TRP A 137 6.09 -22.79 8.89
N SER A 138 6.72 -23.30 9.96
CA SER A 138 7.88 -24.16 9.78
C SER A 138 7.42 -25.47 9.13
N ARG A 139 8.33 -26.16 8.43
CA ARG A 139 8.02 -27.46 7.79
C ARG A 139 7.54 -28.53 8.79
N ASP A 140 7.77 -28.34 10.07
CA ASP A 140 7.36 -29.21 11.17
C ASP A 140 5.97 -28.85 11.74
N GLY A 141 5.25 -27.90 11.15
CA GLY A 141 3.91 -27.46 11.57
C GLY A 141 3.88 -26.57 12.81
N SER A 142 5.04 -26.21 13.37
CA SER A 142 5.10 -25.27 14.49
C SER A 142 5.08 -23.82 14.00
N ARG A 143 4.16 -23.00 14.54
CA ARG A 143 4.21 -21.53 14.40
C ARG A 143 5.17 -20.97 15.44
N ARG A 144 6.32 -20.52 15.05
CA ARG A 144 7.08 -19.59 15.89
C ARG A 144 6.51 -18.19 15.64
N PHE A 145 5.67 -17.73 16.55
CA PHE A 145 5.19 -16.37 16.55
C PHE A 145 6.37 -15.41 16.76
N GLN A 146 6.78 -14.70 15.72
CA GLN A 146 7.76 -13.60 15.82
C GLN A 146 7.05 -12.24 16.01
N ALA A 147 5.80 -12.25 16.45
CA ALA A 147 4.98 -11.05 16.67
C ALA A 147 5.61 -9.99 17.60
N VAL A 148 6.62 -10.36 18.35
CA VAL A 148 7.27 -9.45 19.34
C VAL A 148 7.97 -8.26 18.65
N SER A 149 8.54 -8.42 17.45
CA SER A 149 9.26 -7.34 16.78
C SER A 149 8.31 -6.32 16.17
N GLY A 150 7.22 -6.77 15.54
CA GLY A 150 6.21 -5.92 14.93
C GLY A 150 5.45 -5.10 15.95
N VAL A 151 4.98 -5.71 17.05
CA VAL A 151 4.35 -4.99 18.16
C VAL A 151 5.28 -3.92 18.73
N SER A 152 6.58 -4.22 18.88
CA SER A 152 7.57 -3.25 19.34
C SER A 152 7.76 -2.09 18.35
N LEU A 153 7.68 -2.37 17.04
CA LEU A 153 7.73 -1.35 16.00
C LEU A 153 6.51 -0.41 16.10
N LEU A 154 5.29 -0.96 16.16
CA LEU A 154 4.07 -0.17 16.27
C LEU A 154 4.03 0.67 17.56
N LYS A 155 4.50 0.10 18.68
CA LYS A 155 4.67 0.87 19.93
C LYS A 155 5.68 2.01 19.80
N ARG A 156 6.77 1.83 19.04
CA ARG A 156 7.74 2.90 18.78
C ARG A 156 7.18 3.94 17.83
N LEU A 157 6.39 3.54 16.84
CA LEU A 157 5.68 4.44 15.95
C LEU A 157 4.73 5.32 16.76
N GLY A 158 3.96 4.73 17.67
CA GLY A 158 3.19 5.44 18.71
C GLY A 158 2.06 6.31 18.18
N VAL A 159 1.58 6.05 16.96
CA VAL A 159 0.51 6.79 16.30
C VAL A 159 -0.66 5.88 15.96
N PRO A 160 -1.89 6.41 15.79
CA PRO A 160 -3.03 5.63 15.34
C PRO A 160 -2.81 5.09 13.93
N ILE A 161 -3.28 3.86 13.69
CA ILE A 161 -3.31 3.24 12.37
C ILE A 161 -4.77 2.96 12.01
N ILE A 162 -5.24 3.59 10.96
CA ILE A 162 -6.61 3.51 10.47
C ILE A 162 -6.66 2.48 9.36
N SER A 163 -7.48 1.43 9.50
CA SER A 163 -7.70 0.44 8.46
C SER A 163 -8.63 1.01 7.38
N ALA A 164 -8.11 1.29 6.20
CA ALA A 164 -8.88 1.82 5.08
C ALA A 164 -9.31 0.68 4.13
N VAL A 165 -10.61 0.40 4.10
CA VAL A 165 -11.18 -0.72 3.36
C VAL A 165 -11.50 -0.34 1.93
N ALA A 166 -10.74 -0.87 0.97
CA ALA A 166 -11.11 -0.88 -0.44
C ALA A 166 -11.70 -2.26 -0.79
N SER A 167 -13.00 -2.37 -1.06
CA SER A 167 -13.67 -3.66 -1.28
C SER A 167 -13.08 -4.43 -2.46
N LEU A 168 -12.95 -5.74 -2.28
CA LEU A 168 -12.39 -6.64 -3.30
C LEU A 168 -13.40 -7.01 -4.39
N SER A 169 -14.71 -6.95 -4.12
CA SER A 169 -15.74 -7.47 -5.02
C SER A 169 -17.02 -6.66 -5.05
N GLN A 170 -17.23 -5.75 -4.11
CA GLN A 170 -18.44 -4.95 -3.96
C GLN A 170 -18.20 -3.54 -4.51
N SER A 171 -19.10 -3.03 -5.35
CA SER A 171 -19.07 -1.64 -5.78
C SER A 171 -19.47 -0.68 -4.65
N VAL A 172 -19.24 0.61 -4.82
CA VAL A 172 -19.73 1.64 -3.88
C VAL A 172 -21.25 1.58 -3.76
N ASP A 173 -21.96 1.48 -4.91
CA ASP A 173 -23.41 1.40 -4.94
C ASP A 173 -23.98 0.16 -4.25
N ASP A 174 -23.31 -0.99 -4.39
CA ASP A 174 -23.73 -2.22 -3.73
C ASP A 174 -23.48 -2.13 -2.21
N TRP A 175 -22.34 -1.57 -1.79
CA TRP A 175 -22.04 -1.36 -0.38
C TRP A 175 -23.05 -0.42 0.29
N LEU A 176 -23.42 0.69 -0.36
CA LEU A 176 -24.42 1.63 0.18
C LEU A 176 -25.81 1.01 0.38
N LYS A 177 -26.12 -0.06 -0.34
CA LYS A 177 -27.40 -0.78 -0.28
C LYS A 177 -27.36 -2.02 0.62
N ASP A 178 -26.18 -2.51 0.96
CA ASP A 178 -26.04 -3.74 1.74
C ASP A 178 -26.01 -3.44 3.25
N GLU A 179 -27.10 -3.76 3.93
CA GLU A 179 -27.25 -3.58 5.39
C GLU A 179 -26.23 -4.38 6.21
N ARG A 180 -25.56 -5.37 5.61
CA ARG A 180 -24.52 -6.18 6.26
C ARG A 180 -23.14 -5.53 6.22
N GLY A 181 -22.98 -4.42 5.49
CA GLY A 181 -21.73 -3.69 5.32
C GLY A 181 -20.87 -4.23 4.16
N VAL A 182 -19.56 -4.39 4.38
CA VAL A 182 -18.65 -4.85 3.33
C VAL A 182 -18.79 -6.34 3.04
N ASP A 183 -18.46 -6.75 1.81
CA ASP A 183 -18.51 -8.15 1.37
C ASP A 183 -17.65 -9.09 2.23
N TYR A 184 -17.97 -10.38 2.22
CA TYR A 184 -17.34 -11.39 3.06
C TYR A 184 -15.80 -11.44 2.92
N LEU A 185 -15.28 -11.32 1.70
CA LEU A 185 -13.82 -11.35 1.48
C LEU A 185 -13.16 -10.11 2.07
N SER A 186 -13.78 -8.94 1.90
CA SER A 186 -13.32 -7.71 2.52
C SER A 186 -13.41 -7.76 4.05
N GLN A 187 -14.47 -8.37 4.61
CA GLN A 187 -14.55 -8.58 6.06
C GLN A 187 -13.37 -9.42 6.58
N VAL A 188 -13.05 -10.54 5.92
CA VAL A 188 -11.96 -11.41 6.36
C VAL A 188 -10.61 -10.74 6.21
N TYR A 189 -10.29 -10.22 5.01
CA TYR A 189 -8.93 -9.80 4.69
C TYR A 189 -8.61 -8.36 5.04
N ARG A 190 -9.62 -7.49 5.19
CA ARG A 190 -9.43 -6.05 5.43
C ARG A 190 -9.99 -5.57 6.76
N VAL A 191 -10.71 -6.42 7.48
CA VAL A 191 -11.23 -6.11 8.82
C VAL A 191 -10.68 -7.11 9.83
N ILE A 192 -11.07 -8.39 9.75
CA ILE A 192 -10.75 -9.38 10.78
C ILE A 192 -9.24 -9.63 10.92
N MET A 193 -8.53 -9.79 9.79
CA MET A 193 -7.09 -10.05 9.85
C MET A 193 -6.29 -8.84 10.36
N PRO A 194 -6.50 -7.61 9.87
CA PRO A 194 -5.86 -6.43 10.45
C PRO A 194 -6.22 -6.19 11.93
N GLU A 195 -7.45 -6.52 12.34
CA GLU A 195 -7.89 -6.38 13.74
C GLU A 195 -7.05 -7.24 14.69
N VAL A 196 -6.56 -8.41 14.26
CA VAL A 196 -5.63 -9.23 15.04
C VAL A 196 -4.33 -8.48 15.37
N ASP A 197 -3.89 -7.56 14.50
CA ASP A 197 -2.75 -6.69 14.70
C ASP A 197 -3.07 -5.42 15.47
N GLY A 198 -4.34 -5.25 15.87
CA GLY A 198 -4.82 -4.09 16.62
C GLY A 198 -5.29 -2.93 15.74
N LEU A 199 -5.47 -3.14 14.44
CA LEU A 199 -6.10 -2.17 13.55
C LEU A 199 -7.61 -2.25 13.72
N ILE A 200 -8.15 -1.42 14.58
CA ILE A 200 -9.59 -1.29 14.83
C ILE A 200 -10.15 -0.11 14.02
N GLU A 201 -11.45 -0.02 13.92
CA GLU A 201 -12.15 1.07 13.20
C GLU A 201 -11.90 1.05 11.69
N PRO A 202 -12.35 -0.01 10.98
CA PRO A 202 -12.25 -0.05 9.53
C PRO A 202 -13.13 1.04 8.88
N VAL A 203 -12.54 1.82 7.96
CA VAL A 203 -13.23 2.88 7.21
C VAL A 203 -13.33 2.47 5.75
N PHE A 204 -14.53 2.41 5.19
CA PHE A 204 -14.72 2.14 3.78
C PHE A 204 -14.29 3.35 2.93
N VAL A 205 -13.37 3.15 2.00
CA VAL A 205 -12.80 4.23 1.17
C VAL A 205 -12.94 4.00 -0.33
N ALA A 206 -13.21 2.76 -0.76
CA ALA A 206 -13.37 2.48 -2.19
C ALA A 206 -14.13 1.17 -2.44
N GLY A 207 -14.90 1.14 -3.51
CA GLY A 207 -15.53 -0.05 -4.07
C GLY A 207 -14.75 -0.64 -5.25
N SER A 208 -15.08 -1.87 -5.61
CA SER A 208 -14.58 -2.54 -6.81
C SER A 208 -15.33 -2.04 -8.05
N LYS A 209 -14.60 -1.68 -9.09
CA LYS A 209 -15.14 -1.29 -10.40
C LYS A 209 -14.52 -2.14 -11.50
N MET A 210 -15.32 -2.50 -12.48
CA MET A 210 -14.86 -3.20 -13.67
C MET A 210 -14.95 -2.26 -14.85
N ASP A 211 -13.89 -2.12 -15.64
CA ASP A 211 -13.94 -1.35 -16.89
C ASP A 211 -14.59 -2.16 -18.03
N LEU A 212 -14.79 -1.52 -19.19
CA LEU A 212 -15.38 -2.14 -20.37
C LEU A 212 -14.55 -3.32 -20.92
N ASN A 213 -13.28 -3.42 -20.57
CA ASN A 213 -12.37 -4.49 -20.99
C ASN A 213 -12.29 -5.62 -19.93
N GLY A 214 -13.07 -5.56 -18.88
CA GLY A 214 -13.03 -6.52 -17.78
C GLY A 214 -11.83 -6.34 -16.85
N VAL A 215 -11.16 -5.19 -16.89
CA VAL A 215 -10.06 -4.87 -15.97
C VAL A 215 -10.63 -4.29 -14.70
N LYS A 216 -10.25 -4.90 -13.58
CA LYS A 216 -10.70 -4.50 -12.25
C LYS A 216 -9.89 -3.32 -11.73
N SER A 217 -10.56 -2.29 -11.26
CA SER A 217 -10.01 -1.12 -10.59
C SER A 217 -10.78 -0.81 -9.30
N TYR A 218 -10.40 0.25 -8.61
CA TYR A 218 -11.13 0.75 -7.45
C TYR A 218 -11.80 2.08 -7.77
N GLU A 219 -13.05 2.23 -7.36
CA GLU A 219 -13.80 3.49 -7.40
C GLU A 219 -13.77 4.10 -6.00
N PRO A 220 -13.20 5.29 -5.81
CA PRO A 220 -13.20 6.00 -4.53
C PRO A 220 -14.62 6.32 -4.05
N TYR A 221 -14.80 6.31 -2.71
CA TYR A 221 -16.04 6.68 -2.03
C TYR A 221 -15.89 8.05 -1.39
#